data_bdc3a1b91ba2bb302b0ae2144855f66a
#
_entry.id   bdc3a1b91ba2bb302b0ae2144855f66a
#
_cell.length_a   1.000
_cell.length_b   1.000
_cell.length_c   1.000
_cell.angle_alpha   90.00
_cell.angle_beta   90.00
_cell.angle_gamma   90.00
#
_symmetry.space_group_name_H-M   'P 1'
#
loop_
_entity.id
_entity.type
_entity.pdbx_description
1 polymer ?
#
loop_
_entity_poly.entity_id
_entity_poly.type
_entity_poly.pdbx_seq_one_letter_code
_entity_poly.pdbx_strand_id
1 'polypeptide(L)'
;RYVDGGLDKTFDEDAVLLRSNRNDLADTGKGALTEVYLDTDQDEIRIVTVNTWLAQATSDYNTSSELATVKIFDKYNADTMVTGSSTQSVDAEVVPAVAELKKDDYVLVNQSIKDRTKLVVAIAEPELLEDCTVTAFSKTKEDQSSAFGADAKGLYESVTTSGEKYDGAVKAYYDASVLNEYDADLLKDSSYNLYLDPY
;
A
#
# COMPACT_ATOMS: atom_id res chain seq x y z
N ARG A 1 -4.19 -19.82 -1.41
CA ARG A 1 -3.69 -18.46 -1.60
C ARG A 1 -2.95 -17.97 -0.37
N TYR A 2 -1.88 -17.24 -0.61
CA TYR A 2 -1.14 -16.56 0.45
C TYR A 2 -1.14 -15.06 0.18
N VAL A 3 -1.33 -14.26 1.21
CA VAL A 3 -1.26 -12.80 1.14
C VAL A 3 -0.28 -12.33 2.21
N ASP A 4 0.77 -11.61 1.79
CA ASP A 4 1.83 -11.12 2.66
C ASP A 4 2.40 -12.21 3.59
N GLY A 5 2.66 -13.39 3.04
CA GLY A 5 3.18 -14.55 3.75
C GLY A 5 2.16 -15.32 4.61
N GLY A 6 0.96 -14.80 4.83
CA GLY A 6 -0.12 -15.46 5.58
C GLY A 6 -1.05 -16.26 4.67
N LEU A 7 -1.53 -17.42 5.16
CA LEU A 7 -2.55 -18.19 4.46
C LEU A 7 -3.87 -17.43 4.47
N ASP A 8 -4.42 -17.13 3.29
CA ASP A 8 -5.75 -16.55 3.14
C ASP A 8 -6.83 -17.63 3.28
N LYS A 9 -7.42 -17.69 4.45
CA LYS A 9 -8.48 -18.67 4.80
C LYS A 9 -9.84 -18.30 4.23
N THR A 10 -9.99 -17.12 3.64
CA THR A 10 -11.25 -16.66 3.05
C THR A 10 -11.30 -16.93 1.55
N PHE A 11 -10.17 -17.37 0.99
CA PHE A 11 -10.10 -17.71 -0.42
C PHE A 11 -10.93 -18.97 -0.71
N ASP A 12 -11.91 -18.82 -1.59
CA ASP A 12 -12.77 -19.89 -2.06
C ASP A 12 -12.31 -20.35 -3.45
N GLU A 13 -11.67 -21.50 -3.51
CA GLU A 13 -11.13 -22.07 -4.76
C GLU A 13 -12.23 -22.42 -5.77
N ASP A 14 -13.38 -22.84 -5.29
CA ASP A 14 -14.52 -23.19 -6.16
C ASP A 14 -15.13 -21.95 -6.79
N ALA A 15 -15.20 -20.85 -6.07
CA ALA A 15 -15.70 -19.57 -6.57
C ALA A 15 -14.80 -18.99 -7.66
N VAL A 16 -13.49 -19.22 -7.55
CA VAL A 16 -12.48 -18.73 -8.50
C VAL A 16 -12.55 -19.45 -9.85
N LEU A 17 -12.95 -20.70 -9.88
CA LEU A 17 -13.13 -21.46 -11.12
C LEU A 17 -14.30 -20.92 -11.96
N LEU A 18 -15.20 -20.14 -11.37
CA LEU A 18 -16.25 -19.48 -12.11
C LEU A 18 -15.66 -18.36 -12.98
N ARG A 19 -16.00 -18.39 -14.27
CA ARG A 19 -15.51 -17.39 -15.26
C ARG A 19 -15.78 -15.94 -14.84
N SER A 20 -16.85 -15.71 -14.08
CA SER A 20 -17.21 -14.39 -13.54
C SER A 20 -16.25 -13.87 -12.48
N ASN A 21 -15.55 -14.75 -11.76
CA ASN A 21 -14.72 -14.42 -10.59
C ASN A 21 -13.23 -14.53 -10.87
N ARG A 22 -12.83 -14.87 -12.11
CA ARG A 22 -11.41 -15.04 -12.46
C ARG A 22 -10.56 -13.79 -12.24
N ASN A 23 -11.16 -12.61 -12.20
CA ASN A 23 -10.48 -11.36 -11.91
C ASN A 23 -10.11 -11.23 -10.42
N ASP A 24 -10.73 -12.02 -9.55
CA ASP A 24 -10.41 -12.06 -8.12
C ASP A 24 -9.14 -12.89 -7.84
N LEU A 25 -8.63 -13.59 -8.86
CA LEU A 25 -7.49 -14.49 -8.74
C LEU A 25 -6.17 -13.77 -8.60
N ALA A 26 -5.95 -12.77 -9.41
CA ALA A 26 -4.61 -12.26 -9.58
C ALA A 26 -4.65 -10.88 -10.23
N ASP A 27 -4.56 -9.86 -9.45
CA ASP A 27 -4.20 -8.55 -9.96
C ASP A 27 -2.77 -8.23 -9.54
N THR A 28 -1.87 -8.18 -10.52
CA THR A 28 -0.61 -7.46 -10.35
C THR A 28 -0.87 -6.03 -10.78
N GLY A 29 -0.55 -5.09 -9.92
CA GLY A 29 -0.80 -3.67 -10.12
C GLY A 29 -1.35 -3.03 -8.86
N LYS A 30 -1.42 -1.72 -8.85
CA LYS A 30 -1.93 -0.92 -7.72
C LYS A 30 -1.20 -1.24 -6.41
N GLY A 31 0.13 -1.37 -6.46
CA GLY A 31 0.94 -1.66 -5.30
C GLY A 31 0.86 -3.10 -4.79
N ALA A 32 0.42 -4.02 -5.62
CA ALA A 32 0.40 -5.45 -5.30
C ALA A 32 1.04 -6.27 -6.43
N LEU A 33 1.94 -7.17 -6.07
CA LEU A 33 2.48 -8.20 -6.95
C LEU A 33 1.73 -9.49 -6.68
N THR A 34 1.18 -10.12 -7.72
CA THR A 34 0.60 -11.45 -7.60
C THR A 34 1.33 -12.43 -8.52
N GLU A 35 1.76 -13.52 -7.95
CA GLU A 35 2.46 -14.62 -8.63
C GLU A 35 1.70 -15.92 -8.46
N VAL A 36 1.73 -16.76 -9.50
CA VAL A 36 1.10 -18.08 -9.51
C VAL A 36 2.17 -19.14 -9.72
N TYR A 37 2.28 -20.03 -8.76
CA TYR A 37 3.22 -21.16 -8.79
C TYR A 37 2.48 -22.46 -8.97
N LEU A 38 2.98 -23.31 -9.88
CA LEU A 38 2.51 -24.67 -10.06
C LEU A 38 3.46 -25.64 -9.37
N ASP A 39 2.97 -26.32 -8.35
CA ASP A 39 3.66 -27.41 -7.67
C ASP A 39 3.24 -28.74 -8.33
N THR A 40 4.05 -29.23 -9.27
CA THR A 40 3.76 -30.46 -10.02
C THR A 40 3.91 -31.72 -9.20
N ASP A 41 4.66 -31.67 -8.10
CA ASP A 41 4.89 -32.84 -7.23
C ASP A 41 3.70 -33.08 -6.29
N GLN A 42 2.99 -32.02 -5.95
CA GLN A 42 1.80 -32.07 -5.08
C GLN A 42 0.48 -31.85 -5.83
N ASP A 43 0.55 -31.58 -7.13
CA ASP A 43 -0.61 -31.26 -7.97
C ASP A 43 -1.40 -30.05 -7.44
N GLU A 44 -0.65 -29.04 -6.94
CA GLU A 44 -1.19 -27.83 -6.32
C GLU A 44 -0.85 -26.57 -7.12
N ILE A 45 -1.76 -25.60 -7.09
CA ILE A 45 -1.50 -24.23 -7.54
C ILE A 45 -1.41 -23.33 -6.30
N ARG A 46 -0.29 -22.61 -6.18
CA ARG A 46 -0.07 -21.64 -5.11
C ARG A 46 -0.13 -20.23 -5.67
N ILE A 47 -1.03 -19.41 -5.15
CA ILE A 47 -1.17 -18.00 -5.51
C ILE A 47 -0.58 -17.18 -4.37
N VAL A 48 0.38 -16.33 -4.67
CA VAL A 48 1.05 -15.48 -3.69
C VAL A 48 0.84 -14.02 -4.07
N THR A 49 0.24 -13.26 -3.18
CA THR A 49 0.06 -11.81 -3.33
C THR A 49 0.93 -11.10 -2.29
N VAL A 50 1.76 -10.18 -2.75
CA VAL A 50 2.63 -9.33 -1.91
C VAL A 50 2.17 -7.89 -2.08
N ASN A 51 1.73 -7.27 -1.00
CA ASN A 51 1.36 -5.86 -0.99
C ASN A 51 2.58 -4.99 -0.65
N THR A 52 2.55 -3.76 -1.14
CA THR A 52 3.55 -2.73 -0.85
C THR A 52 2.91 -1.61 -0.04
N TRP A 53 3.62 -1.13 0.97
CA TRP A 53 3.22 0.00 1.81
C TRP A 53 4.23 1.13 1.69
N LEU A 54 3.76 2.37 1.75
CA LEU A 54 4.62 3.52 2.02
C LEU A 54 5.03 3.51 3.49
N ALA A 55 6.28 3.80 3.76
CA ALA A 55 6.81 3.98 5.10
C ALA A 55 7.75 5.19 5.15
N GLN A 56 8.02 5.69 6.35
CA GLN A 56 8.97 6.76 6.60
C GLN A 56 9.95 6.33 7.69
N ALA A 57 11.23 6.53 7.44
CA ALA A 57 12.26 6.35 8.47
C ALA A 57 12.10 7.38 9.58
N THR A 58 12.00 6.93 10.82
CA THR A 58 11.83 7.81 11.99
C THR A 58 13.14 8.21 12.64
N SER A 59 14.23 7.57 12.26
CA SER A 59 15.60 7.84 12.71
C SER A 59 16.58 7.42 11.62
N ASP A 60 17.80 7.95 11.70
CA ASP A 60 18.93 7.41 10.95
C ASP A 60 19.18 5.95 11.33
N TYR A 61 19.80 5.19 10.43
CA TYR A 61 20.32 3.87 10.73
C TYR A 61 21.33 3.93 11.89
N ASN A 62 21.16 3.05 12.86
CA ASN A 62 22.07 2.96 14.01
C ASN A 62 23.08 1.83 13.79
N THR A 63 24.33 2.20 13.51
CA THR A 63 25.43 1.25 13.25
C THR A 63 25.81 0.38 14.45
N SER A 64 25.47 0.80 15.68
CA SER A 64 25.81 0.04 16.89
C SER A 64 24.80 -1.07 17.19
N SER A 65 23.53 -0.84 16.87
CA SER A 65 22.45 -1.81 17.04
C SER A 65 22.07 -2.51 15.75
N GLU A 66 22.58 -2.06 14.61
CA GLU A 66 22.28 -2.53 13.26
C GLU A 66 20.78 -2.43 12.90
N LEU A 67 20.10 -1.44 13.49
CA LEU A 67 18.66 -1.21 13.32
C LEU A 67 18.36 0.14 12.70
N ALA A 68 17.30 0.19 11.89
CA ALA A 68 16.56 1.41 11.58
C ALA A 68 15.09 1.25 11.98
N THR A 69 14.44 2.36 12.30
CA THR A 69 13.03 2.35 12.68
C THR A 69 12.21 3.03 11.59
N VAL A 70 11.19 2.33 11.08
CA VAL A 70 10.29 2.85 10.07
C VAL A 70 8.87 2.92 10.60
N LYS A 71 8.16 4.00 10.25
CA LYS A 71 6.72 4.16 10.44
C LYS A 71 6.05 3.76 9.14
N ILE A 72 5.30 2.68 9.17
CA ILE A 72 4.58 2.14 8.02
C ILE A 72 3.19 2.76 8.03
N PHE A 73 2.78 3.36 6.91
CA PHE A 73 1.46 3.91 6.75
C PHE A 73 0.52 2.83 6.25
N ASP A 74 -0.61 2.69 6.91
CA ASP A 74 -1.65 1.78 6.47
C ASP A 74 -2.76 2.56 5.75
N LYS A 75 -3.62 1.84 5.04
CA LYS A 75 -4.77 2.44 4.38
C LYS A 75 -5.58 3.28 5.38
N TYR A 76 -6.09 4.39 4.90
CA TYR A 76 -7.02 5.23 5.66
C TYR A 76 -8.17 4.40 6.24
N ASN A 77 -8.39 4.55 7.53
CA ASN A 77 -9.48 3.89 8.24
C ASN A 77 -10.66 4.87 8.32
N ALA A 78 -11.73 4.54 7.59
CA ALA A 78 -12.92 5.36 7.53
C ALA A 78 -13.64 5.50 8.88
N ASP A 79 -13.61 4.45 9.72
CA ASP A 79 -14.29 4.47 11.02
C ASP A 79 -13.62 5.42 12.02
N THR A 80 -12.32 5.59 11.92
CA THR A 80 -11.54 6.45 12.83
C THR A 80 -11.18 7.79 12.21
N MET A 81 -11.44 7.96 10.92
CA MET A 81 -11.08 9.16 10.14
C MET A 81 -9.58 9.50 10.22
N VAL A 82 -8.74 8.50 10.41
CA VAL A 82 -7.28 8.65 10.46
C VAL A 82 -6.60 7.60 9.60
N THR A 83 -5.43 7.93 9.10
CA THR A 83 -4.55 6.97 8.46
C THR A 83 -3.96 6.08 9.53
N GLY A 84 -4.13 4.77 9.39
CA GLY A 84 -3.46 3.80 10.23
C GLY A 84 -1.95 3.89 10.05
N SER A 85 -1.21 3.64 11.11
CA SER A 85 0.25 3.51 11.04
C SER A 85 0.77 2.57 12.11
N SER A 86 1.88 1.91 11.82
CA SER A 86 2.61 1.10 12.79
C SER A 86 4.10 1.40 12.68
N THR A 87 4.81 1.31 13.80
CA THR A 87 6.26 1.53 13.84
C THR A 87 6.95 0.20 14.06
N GLN A 88 7.98 -0.07 13.27
CA GLN A 88 8.79 -1.28 13.38
C GLN A 88 10.28 -0.94 13.34
N SER A 89 11.04 -1.61 14.19
CA SER A 89 12.50 -1.66 14.06
C SER A 89 12.87 -2.78 13.10
N VAL A 90 13.70 -2.47 12.14
CA VAL A 90 14.12 -3.37 11.06
C VAL A 90 15.62 -3.59 11.18
N ASP A 91 16.03 -4.85 11.20
CA ASP A 91 17.39 -5.30 11.34
C ASP A 91 18.07 -5.39 9.98
N ALA A 92 19.29 -4.83 9.87
CA ALA A 92 20.08 -4.88 8.64
C ALA A 92 20.53 -6.31 8.28
N GLU A 93 20.62 -7.22 9.26
CA GLU A 93 20.89 -8.63 8.99
C GLU A 93 19.74 -9.28 8.19
N VAL A 94 18.50 -8.84 8.45
CA VAL A 94 17.31 -9.33 7.74
C VAL A 94 17.04 -8.53 6.46
N VAL A 95 17.16 -7.20 6.53
CA VAL A 95 16.88 -6.28 5.41
C VAL A 95 18.08 -5.34 5.25
N PRO A 96 19.12 -5.72 4.51
CA PRO A 96 20.36 -4.93 4.39
C PRO A 96 20.13 -3.48 3.91
N ALA A 97 19.10 -3.23 3.13
CA ALA A 97 18.78 -1.90 2.62
C ALA A 97 18.50 -0.85 3.72
N VAL A 98 18.20 -1.26 4.95
CA VAL A 98 17.99 -0.30 6.05
C VAL A 98 19.26 0.44 6.45
N ALA A 99 20.44 -0.08 6.11
CA ALA A 99 21.73 0.54 6.42
C ALA A 99 21.93 1.90 5.72
N GLU A 100 21.20 2.14 4.65
CA GLU A 100 21.26 3.38 3.87
C GLU A 100 20.25 4.44 4.35
N LEU A 101 19.30 4.07 5.25
CA LEU A 101 18.22 4.94 5.66
C LEU A 101 18.68 6.10 6.53
N LYS A 102 18.14 7.25 6.23
CA LYS A 102 18.22 8.47 7.04
C LYS A 102 16.84 8.83 7.56
N LYS A 103 16.82 9.53 8.66
CA LYS A 103 15.59 10.07 9.20
C LYS A 103 14.83 10.88 8.13
N ASP A 104 13.52 10.69 8.11
CA ASP A 104 12.57 11.32 7.20
C ASP A 104 12.58 10.79 5.76
N ASP A 105 13.45 9.82 5.40
CA ASP A 105 13.38 9.14 4.11
C ASP A 105 12.06 8.39 3.97
N TYR A 106 11.43 8.52 2.80
CA TYR A 106 10.28 7.72 2.42
C TYR A 106 10.73 6.51 1.62
N VAL A 107 10.18 5.36 1.96
CA VAL A 107 10.52 4.07 1.35
C VAL A 107 9.27 3.24 1.13
N LEU A 108 9.36 2.31 0.19
CA LEU A 108 8.38 1.25 0.01
C LEU A 108 8.79 0.03 0.83
N VAL A 109 7.83 -0.57 1.52
CA VAL A 109 8.10 -1.77 2.31
C VAL A 109 7.14 -2.90 1.96
N ASN A 110 7.67 -4.13 1.97
CA ASN A 110 6.85 -5.33 1.99
C ASN A 110 6.87 -5.93 3.39
N GLN A 111 5.75 -6.47 3.82
CA GLN A 111 5.61 -7.09 5.12
C GLN A 111 5.30 -8.59 4.97
N SER A 112 5.86 -9.41 5.85
CA SER A 112 5.39 -10.79 6.06
C SER A 112 4.50 -10.84 7.28
N ILE A 113 3.31 -11.43 7.12
CA ILE A 113 2.33 -11.57 8.19
C ILE A 113 2.29 -13.04 8.60
N LYS A 114 2.84 -13.36 9.75
CA LYS A 114 2.84 -14.69 10.31
C LYS A 114 2.31 -14.65 11.75
N ASP A 115 1.32 -15.50 12.08
CA ASP A 115 0.75 -15.61 13.42
C ASP A 115 0.31 -14.27 14.03
N ARG A 116 -0.26 -13.39 13.19
CA ARG A 116 -0.65 -12.00 13.51
C ARG A 116 0.51 -11.05 13.76
N THR A 117 1.74 -11.49 13.58
CA THR A 117 2.92 -10.62 13.63
C THR A 117 3.24 -10.13 12.22
N LYS A 118 3.39 -8.82 12.08
CA LYS A 118 3.81 -8.16 10.83
C LYS A 118 5.29 -7.82 10.95
N LEU A 119 6.09 -8.26 10.02
CA LEU A 119 7.53 -7.97 9.95
C LEU A 119 7.87 -7.40 8.58
N VAL A 120 8.62 -6.31 8.54
CA VAL A 120 9.22 -5.81 7.30
C VAL A 120 10.26 -6.82 6.81
N VAL A 121 10.14 -7.21 5.56
CA VAL A 121 11.02 -8.22 4.92
C VAL A 121 11.74 -7.68 3.70
N ALA A 122 11.31 -6.53 3.17
CA ALA A 122 11.99 -5.84 2.09
C ALA A 122 11.74 -4.32 2.18
N ILE A 123 12.71 -3.56 1.72
CA ILE A 123 12.66 -2.10 1.59
C ILE A 123 13.19 -1.73 0.21
N ALA A 124 12.52 -0.81 -0.46
CA ALA A 124 12.93 -0.24 -1.74
C ALA A 124 12.68 1.28 -1.76
N GLU A 125 13.43 1.99 -2.57
CA GLU A 125 13.21 3.41 -2.84
C GLU A 125 12.00 3.56 -3.78
N PRO A 126 11.03 4.44 -3.48
CA PRO A 126 9.93 4.74 -4.39
C PRO A 126 10.42 5.61 -5.55
N GLU A 127 9.75 5.52 -6.68
CA GLU A 127 9.86 6.60 -7.66
C GLU A 127 9.11 7.82 -7.11
N LEU A 128 9.79 8.96 -7.03
CA LEU A 128 9.23 10.19 -6.49
C LEU A 128 8.95 11.18 -7.63
N LEU A 129 7.70 11.60 -7.72
CA LEU A 129 7.30 12.74 -8.53
C LEU A 129 7.00 13.92 -7.60
N GLU A 130 7.83 14.95 -7.66
CA GLU A 130 7.71 16.13 -6.79
C GLU A 130 6.82 17.21 -7.42
N ASP A 131 6.18 18.00 -6.56
CA ASP A 131 5.40 19.19 -6.93
C ASP A 131 4.35 18.94 -8.03
N CYS A 132 3.74 17.76 -8.03
CA CYS A 132 2.73 17.40 -9.02
C CYS A 132 1.44 18.14 -8.77
N THR A 133 1.01 19.00 -9.71
CA THR A 133 -0.30 19.64 -9.66
C THR A 133 -1.37 18.67 -10.15
N VAL A 134 -2.34 18.35 -9.30
CA VAL A 134 -3.47 17.50 -9.66
C VAL A 134 -4.48 18.27 -10.49
N THR A 135 -4.69 17.83 -11.73
CA THR A 135 -5.63 18.44 -12.67
C THR A 135 -6.97 17.73 -12.74
N ALA A 136 -7.00 16.45 -12.40
CA ALA A 136 -8.22 15.65 -12.32
C ALA A 136 -8.01 14.48 -11.34
N PHE A 137 -9.12 13.92 -10.84
CA PHE A 137 -9.13 12.73 -10.00
C PHE A 137 -10.41 11.92 -10.20
N SER A 138 -10.38 10.65 -9.80
CA SER A 138 -11.58 9.84 -9.61
C SER A 138 -11.68 9.36 -8.17
N LYS A 139 -12.90 9.14 -7.70
CA LYS A 139 -13.19 8.56 -6.39
C LYS A 139 -13.81 7.18 -6.57
N THR A 140 -13.60 6.30 -5.59
CA THR A 140 -14.29 5.02 -5.55
C THR A 140 -15.80 5.25 -5.48
N LYS A 141 -16.56 4.28 -5.99
CA LYS A 141 -18.02 4.33 -5.93
C LYS A 141 -18.57 3.94 -4.55
N GLU A 142 -17.71 3.48 -3.66
CA GLU A 142 -18.11 3.10 -2.31
C GLU A 142 -18.65 4.30 -1.55
N ASP A 143 -19.84 4.15 -1.00
CA ASP A 143 -20.45 5.15 -0.16
C ASP A 143 -19.79 5.13 1.23
N GLN A 144 -19.04 6.18 1.51
CA GLN A 144 -18.36 6.39 2.81
C GLN A 144 -19.13 7.38 3.69
N SER A 145 -20.38 7.69 3.33
CA SER A 145 -21.20 8.70 4.01
C SER A 145 -21.43 8.41 5.49
N SER A 146 -21.45 7.12 5.89
CA SER A 146 -21.61 6.72 7.30
C SER A 146 -20.39 7.09 8.16
N ALA A 147 -19.20 7.13 7.57
CA ALA A 147 -17.97 7.43 8.29
C ALA A 147 -17.62 8.93 8.28
N PHE A 148 -18.00 9.64 7.23
CA PHE A 148 -17.54 10.99 6.96
C PHE A 148 -18.67 12.03 6.81
N GLY A 149 -19.92 11.62 6.99
CA GLY A 149 -21.09 12.45 6.77
C GLY A 149 -21.64 12.35 5.35
N ALA A 150 -22.78 13.00 5.10
CA ALA A 150 -23.58 12.82 3.91
C ALA A 150 -22.88 13.16 2.58
N ASP A 151 -21.82 13.96 2.62
CA ASP A 151 -21.10 14.44 1.43
C ASP A 151 -19.82 13.65 1.12
N ALA A 152 -19.42 12.72 1.98
CA ALA A 152 -18.22 11.91 1.78
C ALA A 152 -18.46 10.81 0.73
N LYS A 153 -17.83 10.96 -0.42
CA LYS A 153 -18.01 10.07 -1.57
C LYS A 153 -16.76 9.29 -1.89
N GLY A 154 -16.42 8.32 -1.06
CA GLY A 154 -15.35 7.38 -1.34
C GLY A 154 -13.93 7.97 -1.28
N LEU A 155 -12.96 7.08 -1.28
CA LEU A 155 -11.53 7.42 -1.34
C LEU A 155 -11.12 7.71 -2.79
N TYR A 156 -10.02 8.43 -2.97
CA TYR A 156 -9.48 8.67 -4.30
C TYR A 156 -9.02 7.33 -4.92
N GLU A 157 -9.51 7.06 -6.12
CA GLU A 157 -9.16 5.88 -6.92
C GLU A 157 -7.97 6.17 -7.82
N SER A 158 -7.89 7.41 -8.32
CA SER A 158 -6.79 7.86 -9.15
C SER A 158 -6.64 9.37 -9.12
N VAL A 159 -5.45 9.84 -9.45
CA VAL A 159 -5.14 11.25 -9.70
C VAL A 159 -4.52 11.41 -11.09
N THR A 160 -4.74 12.58 -11.71
CA THR A 160 -4.12 12.94 -12.99
C THR A 160 -3.23 14.16 -12.79
N THR A 161 -1.99 14.07 -13.21
CA THR A 161 -1.03 15.16 -13.19
C THR A 161 -0.21 15.14 -14.48
N SER A 162 0.13 16.32 -15.02
CA SER A 162 0.90 16.44 -16.26
C SER A 162 0.36 15.62 -17.46
N GLY A 163 -0.94 15.34 -17.46
CA GLY A 163 -1.60 14.53 -18.50
C GLY A 163 -1.52 13.01 -18.28
N GLU A 164 -0.85 12.53 -17.24
CA GLU A 164 -0.76 11.13 -16.88
C GLU A 164 -1.66 10.80 -15.71
N LYS A 165 -2.23 9.59 -15.71
CA LYS A 165 -3.12 9.08 -14.69
C LYS A 165 -2.37 8.07 -13.82
N TYR A 166 -2.44 8.26 -12.51
CA TYR A 166 -1.87 7.37 -11.51
C TYR A 166 -2.99 6.78 -10.66
N ASP A 167 -3.06 5.47 -10.61
CA ASP A 167 -4.05 4.76 -9.80
C ASP A 167 -3.58 4.66 -8.34
N GLY A 168 -4.52 4.75 -7.39
CA GLY A 168 -4.24 4.55 -5.98
C GLY A 168 -3.89 3.09 -5.68
N ALA A 169 -2.82 2.87 -4.92
CA ALA A 169 -2.42 1.53 -4.48
C ALA A 169 -3.45 0.90 -3.54
N VAL A 170 -3.48 -0.43 -3.45
CA VAL A 170 -4.35 -1.19 -2.51
C VAL A 170 -4.08 -0.77 -1.06
N LYS A 171 -2.80 -0.46 -0.75
CA LYS A 171 -2.35 0.05 0.55
C LYS A 171 -2.01 1.55 0.48
N ALA A 172 -2.76 2.31 -0.32
CA ALA A 172 -2.51 3.73 -0.51
C ALA A 172 -2.54 4.50 0.81
N TYR A 173 -1.58 5.40 0.96
CA TYR A 173 -1.55 6.42 1.99
C TYR A 173 -2.01 7.76 1.38
N TYR A 174 -2.84 8.45 2.12
CA TYR A 174 -3.25 9.82 1.80
C TYR A 174 -2.95 10.71 2.98
N ASP A 175 -2.45 11.91 2.72
CA ASP A 175 -2.30 12.90 3.77
C ASP A 175 -3.66 13.23 4.39
N ALA A 176 -3.72 13.29 5.72
CA ALA A 176 -4.96 13.52 6.44
C ALA A 176 -5.60 14.88 6.13
N SER A 177 -4.80 15.88 5.75
CA SER A 177 -5.32 17.19 5.33
C SER A 177 -6.12 17.11 4.05
N VAL A 178 -5.70 16.26 3.11
CA VAL A 178 -6.40 16.02 1.85
C VAL A 178 -7.73 15.29 2.06
N LEU A 179 -7.80 14.42 3.09
CA LEU A 179 -8.98 13.62 3.37
C LEU A 179 -10.00 14.33 4.26
N ASN A 180 -9.53 15.18 5.18
CA ASN A 180 -10.41 15.81 6.18
C ASN A 180 -11.31 16.90 5.62
N GLU A 181 -11.00 17.44 4.47
CA GLU A 181 -11.77 18.56 3.93
C GLU A 181 -12.74 18.15 2.80
N TYR A 182 -13.00 16.92 2.60
CA TYR A 182 -14.00 16.27 1.68
C TYR A 182 -14.49 17.08 0.48
N ASP A 183 -13.95 18.26 0.28
CA ASP A 183 -14.19 19.06 -0.88
C ASP A 183 -13.36 18.51 -2.04
N ALA A 184 -14.05 18.02 -3.04
CA ALA A 184 -13.42 17.47 -4.23
C ALA A 184 -12.46 18.47 -4.89
N ASP A 185 -12.72 19.76 -4.71
CA ASP A 185 -11.94 20.82 -5.33
C ASP A 185 -10.60 21.08 -4.60
N LEU A 186 -10.44 20.59 -3.35
CA LEU A 186 -9.20 20.81 -2.60
C LEU A 186 -8.04 19.97 -3.09
N LEU A 187 -8.28 18.76 -3.61
CA LEU A 187 -7.22 17.98 -4.22
C LEU A 187 -6.74 18.60 -5.54
N LYS A 188 -7.69 19.14 -6.29
CA LYS A 188 -7.43 19.72 -7.60
C LYS A 188 -6.72 21.08 -7.45
N ASP A 189 -5.84 21.36 -8.39
CA ASP A 189 -5.06 22.61 -8.45
C ASP A 189 -4.09 22.82 -7.27
N SER A 190 -3.90 21.81 -6.42
CA SER A 190 -2.87 21.75 -5.38
C SER A 190 -1.70 20.88 -5.82
N SER A 191 -0.52 21.14 -5.26
CA SER A 191 0.69 20.35 -5.56
C SER A 191 0.96 19.33 -4.48
N TYR A 192 1.35 18.13 -4.90
CA TYR A 192 1.63 16.99 -4.05
C TYR A 192 2.89 16.27 -4.51
N ASN A 193 3.53 15.58 -3.59
CA ASN A 193 4.52 14.58 -3.91
C ASN A 193 3.83 13.21 -4.06
N LEU A 194 4.08 12.56 -5.20
CA LEU A 194 3.56 11.22 -5.46
C LEU A 194 4.71 10.21 -5.31
N TYR A 195 4.52 9.24 -4.43
CA TYR A 195 5.42 8.12 -4.23
C TYR A 195 4.86 6.91 -4.96
N LEU A 196 5.54 6.49 -6.02
CA LEU A 196 5.06 5.47 -6.92
C LEU A 196 5.67 4.10 -6.56
N ASP A 197 4.86 3.11 -6.73
CA ASP A 197 5.19 1.70 -6.62
C ASP A 197 5.49 1.13 -8.01
N PRO A 198 6.36 0.13 -8.15
CA PRO A 198 6.71 -0.43 -9.47
C PRO A 198 5.61 -1.27 -10.13
N TYR A 199 4.46 -1.52 -9.45
CA TYR A 199 3.37 -2.37 -9.94
C TYR A 199 2.07 -1.64 -10.21
#